data_3b1a45eb5cad75ccdab45bcb2a9a708f
#
_entry.id   3b1a45eb5cad75ccdab45bcb2a9a708f
#
_cell.length_a   1.000
_cell.length_b   1.000
_cell.length_c   1.000
_cell.angle_alpha   90.00
_cell.angle_beta   90.00
_cell.angle_gamma   90.00
#
_symmetry.space_group_name_H-M   'P 1'
#
loop_
_entity.id
_entity.type
_entity.pdbx_description
1 polymer ?
#
loop_
_entity_poly.entity_id
_entity_poly.type
_entity_poly.pdbx_seq_one_letter_code
_entity_poly.pdbx_strand_id
1 'polypeptide(L)'
;MLIQLTYASRTSRVLGPSDVKDILSASQRNNTRLGVTGALCLNNGIFLQQLEGDRASVNALYHRIFLDSRHRDSAILDFGEIPHRRFSSWSMGLISSMDANRALFLKYSSSADFDPYT
;
A
#
# COMPACT_ATOMS: atom_id res chain seq x y z
N MET A 1 3.38 5.01 -19.34
CA MET A 1 4.38 4.12 -18.73
C MET A 1 3.84 3.60 -17.40
N LEU A 2 3.77 2.29 -17.27
CA LEU A 2 3.24 1.64 -16.08
C LEU A 2 4.36 1.45 -15.06
N ILE A 3 4.13 1.92 -13.84
CA ILE A 3 5.09 1.76 -12.74
C ILE A 3 4.43 1.12 -11.53
N GLN A 4 5.24 0.61 -10.64
CA GLN A 4 4.80 0.20 -9.31
C GLN A 4 5.61 0.98 -8.26
N LEU A 5 4.96 1.26 -7.14
CA LEU A 5 5.59 1.87 -5.98
C LEU A 5 5.13 1.09 -4.75
N THR A 6 6.09 0.66 -3.94
CA THR A 6 5.81 0.00 -2.67
C THR A 6 6.35 0.88 -1.55
N TYR A 7 5.51 1.17 -0.59
CA TYR A 7 5.93 1.95 0.58
C TYR A 7 5.41 1.32 1.86
N ALA A 8 6.07 1.67 2.96
CA ALA A 8 5.59 1.37 4.30
C ALA A 8 5.38 2.66 5.06
N SER A 9 4.45 2.66 5.98
CA SER A 9 4.26 3.76 6.92
C SER A 9 3.74 3.21 8.25
N ARG A 10 3.91 3.98 9.31
CA ARG A 10 3.34 3.64 10.62
C ARG A 10 2.02 4.36 10.79
N THR A 11 1.10 3.73 11.51
CA THR A 11 -0.13 4.42 11.88
C THR A 11 0.18 5.42 12.98
N SER A 12 -0.46 6.59 12.92
CA SER A 12 -0.27 7.62 13.95
C SER A 12 -1.07 7.36 15.22
N ARG A 13 -2.01 6.41 15.17
CA ARG A 13 -2.81 5.95 16.31
C ARG A 13 -3.26 4.51 16.07
N VAL A 14 -3.77 3.87 17.12
CA VAL A 14 -4.36 2.53 16.98
C VAL A 14 -5.61 2.63 16.11
N LEU A 15 -5.69 1.80 15.08
CA LEU A 15 -6.81 1.76 14.14
C LEU A 15 -7.73 0.58 14.47
N GLY A 16 -9.03 0.86 14.56
CA GLY A 16 -10.05 -0.17 14.69
C GLY A 16 -10.55 -0.65 13.32
N PRO A 17 -11.40 -1.69 13.29
CA PRO A 17 -11.93 -2.23 12.03
C PRO A 17 -12.68 -1.19 11.17
N SER A 18 -13.40 -0.26 11.78
CA SER A 18 -14.10 0.79 11.04
C SER A 18 -13.14 1.77 10.38
N ASP A 19 -12.02 2.08 11.04
CA ASP A 19 -10.99 2.95 10.47
C ASP A 19 -10.38 2.32 9.22
N VAL A 20 -10.05 1.02 9.28
CA VAL A 20 -9.49 0.27 8.16
C VAL A 20 -10.48 0.23 7.00
N LYS A 21 -11.76 0.00 7.29
CA LYS A 21 -12.82 -0.01 6.27
C LYS A 21 -12.94 1.35 5.57
N ASP A 22 -12.87 2.44 6.32
CA ASP A 22 -12.96 3.80 5.76
C ASP A 22 -11.76 4.11 4.88
N ILE A 23 -10.55 3.74 5.32
CA ILE A 23 -9.33 3.92 4.54
C ILE A 23 -9.43 3.14 3.24
N LEU A 24 -9.84 1.88 3.31
CA LEU A 24 -9.97 1.01 2.14
C LEU A 24 -10.99 1.56 1.15
N SER A 25 -12.16 2.00 1.63
CA SER A 25 -13.22 2.55 0.79
C SER A 25 -12.77 3.83 0.09
N ALA A 26 -12.10 4.73 0.81
CA ALA A 26 -11.58 5.97 0.25
C ALA A 26 -10.52 5.68 -0.82
N SER A 27 -9.63 4.72 -0.55
CA SER A 27 -8.60 4.29 -1.50
C SER A 27 -9.22 3.72 -2.76
N GLN A 28 -10.23 2.88 -2.64
CA GLN A 28 -10.90 2.29 -3.80
C GLN A 28 -11.53 3.35 -4.70
N ARG A 29 -12.19 4.34 -4.11
CA ARG A 29 -12.80 5.44 -4.88
C ARG A 29 -11.73 6.28 -5.59
N ASN A 30 -10.70 6.69 -4.87
CA ASN A 30 -9.65 7.54 -5.42
C ASN A 30 -8.83 6.81 -6.48
N ASN A 31 -8.49 5.55 -6.23
CA ASN A 31 -7.68 4.75 -7.13
C ASN A 31 -8.43 4.46 -8.43
N THR A 32 -9.72 4.14 -8.36
CA THR A 32 -10.53 3.92 -9.55
C THR A 32 -10.53 5.17 -10.44
N ARG A 33 -10.70 6.33 -9.85
CA ARG A 33 -10.69 7.61 -10.59
C ARG A 33 -9.33 7.88 -11.25
N LEU A 34 -8.24 7.50 -10.59
CA LEU A 34 -6.89 7.77 -11.06
C LEU A 34 -6.31 6.66 -11.95
N GLY A 35 -7.03 5.57 -12.13
CA GLY A 35 -6.53 4.40 -12.86
C GLY A 35 -5.42 3.67 -12.13
N VAL A 36 -5.42 3.71 -10.80
CA VAL A 36 -4.43 3.03 -9.95
C VAL A 36 -5.04 1.75 -9.39
N THR A 37 -4.24 0.69 -9.38
CA THR A 37 -4.58 -0.58 -8.74
C THR A 37 -3.54 -0.89 -7.67
N GLY A 38 -3.83 -1.81 -6.76
CA GLY A 38 -2.88 -2.16 -5.73
C GLY A 38 -3.41 -3.01 -4.61
N ALA A 39 -2.57 -3.18 -3.60
CA ALA A 39 -2.88 -3.97 -2.42
C ALA A 39 -2.37 -3.27 -1.16
N LEU A 40 -3.07 -3.49 -0.06
CA LEU A 40 -2.78 -2.91 1.24
C LEU A 40 -2.70 -4.03 2.27
N CYS A 41 -1.62 -4.02 3.06
CA CYS A 41 -1.49 -4.86 4.23
C CYS A 41 -1.32 -3.98 5.46
N LEU A 42 -2.06 -4.28 6.52
CA LEU A 42 -1.90 -3.61 7.79
C LEU A 42 -1.64 -4.66 8.87
N ASN A 43 -0.53 -4.52 9.57
CA ASN A 43 -0.14 -5.45 10.63
C ASN A 43 0.73 -4.73 11.65
N ASN A 44 0.41 -4.87 12.93
CA ASN A 44 1.18 -4.28 14.03
C ASN A 44 1.39 -2.76 13.91
N GLY A 45 0.39 -2.06 13.41
CA GLY A 45 0.48 -0.60 13.24
C GLY A 45 1.33 -0.16 12.06
N ILE A 46 1.66 -1.08 11.17
CA ILE A 46 2.45 -0.79 9.96
C ILE A 46 1.59 -1.04 8.73
N PHE A 47 1.48 -0.03 7.87
CA PHE A 47 0.94 -0.18 6.52
C PHE A 47 2.05 -0.60 5.58
N LEU A 48 1.76 -1.58 4.75
CA LEU A 48 2.54 -1.86 3.54
C LEU A 48 1.58 -1.77 2.37
N GLN A 49 1.88 -0.91 1.41
CA GLN A 49 0.98 -0.71 0.28
C GLN A 49 1.77 -0.76 -1.02
N GLN A 50 1.22 -1.44 -2.01
CA GLN A 50 1.74 -1.45 -3.36
C GLN A 50 0.74 -0.76 -4.29
N LEU A 51 1.24 0.20 -5.07
CA LEU A 51 0.45 0.99 -6.00
C LEU A 51 0.96 0.74 -7.42
N GLU A 52 0.04 0.59 -8.37
CA GLU A 52 0.36 0.34 -9.77
C GLU A 52 -0.45 1.29 -10.64
N GLY A 53 0.21 1.91 -11.59
CA GLY A 53 -0.48 2.80 -12.51
C GLY A 53 0.48 3.66 -13.29
N ASP A 54 -0.06 4.68 -13.95
CA ASP A 54 0.74 5.67 -14.63
C ASP A 54 1.61 6.44 -13.62
N ARG A 55 2.84 6.76 -14.03
CA ARG A 55 3.83 7.42 -13.16
C ARG A 55 3.27 8.68 -12.49
N ALA A 56 2.63 9.55 -13.26
CA ALA A 56 2.10 10.80 -12.72
C ALA A 56 0.99 10.56 -11.69
N SER A 57 0.10 9.60 -11.97
CA SER A 57 -1.01 9.26 -11.06
C SER A 57 -0.52 8.66 -9.77
N VAL A 58 0.44 7.74 -9.85
CA VAL A 58 1.00 7.07 -8.66
C VAL A 58 1.78 8.08 -7.81
N ASN A 59 2.58 8.94 -8.42
CA ASN A 59 3.31 9.98 -7.70
C ASN A 59 2.38 10.94 -6.98
N ALA A 60 1.32 11.39 -7.64
CA ALA A 60 0.36 12.30 -7.04
C ALA A 60 -0.36 11.64 -5.87
N LEU A 61 -0.75 10.38 -6.02
CA LEU A 61 -1.42 9.63 -4.96
C LEU A 61 -0.49 9.42 -3.76
N TYR A 62 0.76 9.02 -3.99
CA TYR A 62 1.72 8.82 -2.91
C TYR A 62 1.98 10.13 -2.15
N HIS A 63 2.08 11.24 -2.86
CA HIS A 63 2.27 12.54 -2.22
C HIS A 63 1.11 12.88 -1.29
N ARG A 64 -0.12 12.61 -1.69
CA ARG A 64 -1.30 12.82 -0.84
C ARG A 64 -1.28 11.93 0.39
N ILE A 65 -0.89 10.66 0.22
CA ILE A 65 -0.78 9.70 1.33
C ILE A 65 0.30 10.19 2.31
N PHE A 66 1.44 10.64 1.81
CA PHE A 66 2.53 11.16 2.63
C PHE A 66 2.08 12.31 3.52
N LEU A 67 1.18 13.17 3.04
CA LEU A 67 0.67 14.31 3.79
C LEU A 67 -0.52 13.96 4.70
N ASP A 68 -1.05 12.74 4.61
CA ASP A 68 -2.18 12.31 5.43
C ASP A 68 -1.73 12.06 6.87
N SER A 69 -2.43 12.68 7.83
CA SER A 69 -2.08 12.61 9.24
C SER A 69 -2.21 11.21 9.87
N ARG A 70 -2.88 10.28 9.17
CA ARG A 70 -3.00 8.88 9.63
C ARG A 70 -1.71 8.09 9.45
N HIS A 71 -0.77 8.62 8.67
CA HIS A 71 0.51 7.98 8.37
C HIS A 71 1.66 8.77 8.97
N ARG A 72 2.69 8.08 9.41
CA ARG A 72 3.97 8.66 9.82
C ARG A 72 5.11 7.75 9.37
N ASP A 73 6.30 8.29 9.34
CA ASP A 73 7.53 7.56 8.99
C ASP A 73 7.41 6.84 7.64
N SER A 74 6.77 7.47 6.66
CA SER A 74 6.60 6.87 5.34
C SER A 74 7.94 6.67 4.66
N ALA A 75 8.16 5.45 4.13
CA ALA A 75 9.39 5.07 3.45
C ALA A 75 9.07 4.32 2.17
N ILE A 76 9.66 4.75 1.07
CA ILE A 76 9.57 4.01 -0.19
C ILE A 76 10.52 2.83 -0.13
N LEU A 77 9.99 1.62 -0.35
CA LEU A 77 10.76 0.38 -0.32
C LEU A 77 11.16 -0.07 -1.71
N ASP A 78 10.34 0.24 -2.72
CA ASP A 78 10.59 -0.18 -4.08
C ASP A 78 9.85 0.75 -5.04
N PHE A 79 10.44 0.99 -6.21
CA PHE A 79 9.87 1.83 -7.25
C PHE A 79 10.46 1.43 -8.58
N GLY A 80 9.62 1.22 -9.60
CA GLY A 80 10.14 0.88 -10.90
C GLY A 80 9.07 0.67 -11.94
N GLU A 81 9.51 0.50 -13.18
CA GLU A 81 8.63 0.15 -14.28
C GLU A 81 8.25 -1.31 -14.21
N ILE A 82 7.00 -1.60 -14.58
CA ILE A 82 6.50 -2.98 -14.64
C ILE A 82 5.83 -3.22 -16.00
N PRO A 83 5.95 -4.43 -16.55
CA PRO A 83 5.31 -4.73 -17.83
C PRO A 83 3.82 -4.95 -17.70
N HIS A 84 3.36 -5.45 -16.55
CA HIS A 84 1.96 -5.80 -16.30
C HIS A 84 1.58 -5.47 -14.88
N ARG A 85 0.30 -5.16 -14.65
CA ARG A 85 -0.23 -5.00 -13.31
C ARG A 85 -0.33 -6.35 -12.62
N ARG A 86 0.08 -6.40 -11.35
CA ARG A 86 -0.09 -7.57 -10.49
C ARG A 86 -1.49 -7.65 -9.92
N PHE A 87 -2.09 -6.49 -9.65
CA PHE A 87 -3.41 -6.37 -9.00
C PHE A 87 -4.42 -5.72 -9.94
N SER A 88 -4.47 -6.17 -11.20
CA SER A 88 -5.21 -5.51 -12.26
C SER A 88 -6.72 -5.41 -12.01
N SER A 89 -7.30 -6.30 -11.20
CA SER A 89 -8.71 -6.28 -10.85
C SER A 89 -9.00 -5.56 -9.52
N TRP A 90 -7.97 -5.05 -8.84
CA TRP A 90 -8.12 -4.45 -7.51
C TRP A 90 -7.83 -2.97 -7.55
N SER A 91 -8.87 -2.13 -7.41
CA SER A 91 -8.67 -0.70 -7.17
C SER A 91 -7.98 -0.45 -5.82
N MET A 92 -8.21 -1.32 -4.84
CA MET A 92 -7.39 -1.51 -3.65
C MET A 92 -7.85 -2.79 -2.97
N GLY A 93 -6.98 -3.79 -2.88
CA GLY A 93 -7.26 -5.04 -2.17
C GLY A 93 -6.61 -5.05 -0.80
N LEU A 94 -7.33 -5.55 0.21
CA LEU A 94 -6.76 -5.77 1.53
C LEU A 94 -6.19 -7.18 1.61
N ILE A 95 -4.91 -7.27 1.99
CA ILE A 95 -4.22 -8.56 2.14
C ILE A 95 -3.87 -8.76 3.61
N SER A 96 -4.28 -9.91 4.15
CA SER A 96 -3.86 -10.34 5.48
C SER A 96 -2.43 -10.89 5.44
N SER A 97 -1.66 -10.67 6.50
CA SER A 97 -0.32 -11.26 6.64
C SER A 97 -0.36 -12.79 6.70
N MET A 98 -1.52 -13.39 6.96
CA MET A 98 -1.74 -14.83 6.96
C MET A 98 -2.21 -15.37 5.61
N ASP A 99 -2.40 -14.49 4.65
CA ASP A 99 -2.89 -14.80 3.32
C ASP A 99 -1.85 -15.57 2.49
N ALA A 100 -2.31 -16.22 1.39
CA ALA A 100 -1.43 -16.87 0.43
C ALA A 100 -0.44 -15.91 -0.23
N ASN A 101 -0.73 -14.61 -0.24
CA ASN A 101 0.15 -13.57 -0.75
C ASN A 101 1.16 -13.06 0.29
N ARG A 102 1.24 -13.69 1.43
CA ARG A 102 2.16 -13.33 2.50
C ARG A 102 3.61 -13.23 2.01
N ALA A 103 4.02 -14.11 1.12
CA ALA A 103 5.37 -14.13 0.57
C ALA A 103 5.74 -12.81 -0.13
N LEU A 104 4.74 -12.12 -0.72
CA LEU A 104 4.96 -10.83 -1.35
C LEU A 104 5.45 -9.79 -0.33
N PHE A 105 4.90 -9.81 0.87
CA PHE A 105 5.25 -8.86 1.91
C PHE A 105 6.48 -9.29 2.71
N LEU A 106 6.73 -10.59 2.85
CA LEU A 106 7.94 -11.09 3.49
C LEU A 106 9.21 -10.68 2.74
N LYS A 107 9.09 -10.36 1.47
CA LYS A 107 10.18 -9.79 0.69
C LYS A 107 10.76 -8.52 1.32
N TYR A 108 9.92 -7.76 2.03
CA TYR A 108 10.29 -6.48 2.63
C TYR A 108 10.48 -6.56 4.14
N SER A 109 10.52 -7.76 4.69
CA SER A 109 10.70 -7.97 6.13
C SER A 109 11.80 -8.99 6.37
N SER A 110 12.70 -8.68 7.31
CA SER A 110 13.85 -9.54 7.60
C SER A 110 13.55 -10.62 8.64
N SER A 111 12.36 -10.63 9.20
CA SER A 111 11.98 -11.59 10.24
C SER A 111 10.60 -12.19 9.97
N ALA A 112 10.22 -13.23 10.73
CA ALA A 112 8.90 -13.83 10.66
C ALA A 112 7.80 -12.83 11.08
N ASP A 113 8.14 -11.87 11.91
CA ASP A 113 7.27 -10.76 12.25
C ASP A 113 7.38 -9.70 11.16
N PHE A 114 6.22 -9.22 10.70
CA PHE A 114 6.19 -8.24 9.63
C PHE A 114 6.74 -6.89 10.12
N ASP A 115 7.95 -6.54 9.67
CA ASP A 115 8.56 -5.24 9.95
C ASP A 115 9.46 -4.82 8.78
N PRO A 116 8.93 -4.01 7.85
CA PRO A 116 9.70 -3.56 6.68
C PRO A 116 10.74 -2.49 6.99
N TYR A 117 10.84 -2.04 8.24
CA TYR A 117 11.81 -1.01 8.63
C TYR A 117 13.16 -1.58 9.08
N THR A 118 13.28 -2.89 9.19
CA THR A 118 14.52 -3.52 9.67
C THR A 118 15.33 -4.22 8.58
#